data_e32713294ee13526098327d1c772304f
#
_entry.id   e32713294ee13526098327d1c772304f
#
_cell.length_a   1.000
_cell.length_b   1.000
_cell.length_c   1.000
_cell.angle_alpha   90.00
_cell.angle_beta   90.00
_cell.angle_gamma   90.00
#
_symmetry.space_group_name_H-M   'P 1'
#
loop_
_entity.id
_entity.type
_entity.pdbx_description
1 polymer ?
#
loop_
_entity_poly.entity_id
_entity_poly.type
_entity_poly.pdbx_seq_one_letter_code
_entity_poly.pdbx_strand_id
1 'polypeptide(L)'
;MTNINPLYQEKLTRLNTAFKRGTPDRVPVLPIIETFGPYHAGVSVEDAYVKDPNILFQVYNKINEEFYLDGILENGNVLPLKMLSNFGEGLYTLTDKGFVIKGSHGQTMMPDEYEQLIANPFDFLVNVIIPRKFPVLKNDIEGNLGRLQKAVGEMMEFLHYNAVVDGRIENELGLPVLAKGLAILSPDMLLDYLRDFVGVSSDIRRKPQEFYAACEALFISSMEMAIGAYTTPEDNKGVIFVPLHLPTFLKPKDFEKFYFPFMSKFVDEVSVKRGYKIFFFMENNWMPYLDILQGLPDGNIIGLFENGDLKKIKDSIGNKFCIVGGMPIDLLRLGTVEKCLDKAKECLQLYAPGGNYIFSTDKNLVSLNDAKPENLAAVCQYIHENGKY
;
A
#
# COMPACT_ATOMS: atom_id res chain seq x y z
N MET A 1 7.96 -31.17 4.38
CA MET A 1 6.87 -30.33 4.90
C MET A 1 7.50 -29.44 5.95
N THR A 2 7.71 -28.17 5.63
CA THR A 2 8.16 -27.18 6.61
C THR A 2 7.08 -27.05 7.67
N ASN A 3 7.44 -27.29 8.93
CA ASN A 3 6.52 -27.08 10.07
C ASN A 3 6.15 -25.57 10.09
N ILE A 4 4.95 -25.26 9.67
CA ILE A 4 4.42 -23.89 9.72
C ILE A 4 4.31 -23.50 11.20
N ASN A 5 4.88 -22.36 11.57
CA ASN A 5 4.81 -21.85 12.94
C ASN A 5 3.32 -21.76 13.38
N PRO A 6 2.92 -22.38 14.50
CA PRO A 6 1.53 -22.35 14.97
C PRO A 6 0.97 -20.92 15.13
N LEU A 7 1.79 -19.97 15.58
CA LEU A 7 1.40 -18.57 15.73
C LEU A 7 1.03 -17.93 14.38
N TYR A 8 1.67 -18.33 13.29
CA TYR A 8 1.33 -17.85 11.94
C TYR A 8 -0.13 -18.17 11.58
N GLN A 9 -0.57 -19.41 11.81
CA GLN A 9 -1.94 -19.81 11.49
C GLN A 9 -2.96 -19.11 12.38
N GLU A 10 -2.67 -18.93 13.66
CA GLU A 10 -3.51 -18.20 14.60
C GLU A 10 -3.70 -16.74 14.15
N LYS A 11 -2.58 -16.02 13.93
CA LYS A 11 -2.60 -14.62 13.50
C LYS A 11 -3.26 -14.45 12.14
N LEU A 12 -2.94 -15.31 11.17
CA LEU A 12 -3.54 -15.28 9.84
C LEU A 12 -5.06 -15.54 9.89
N THR A 13 -5.51 -16.46 10.74
CA THR A 13 -6.95 -16.74 10.93
C THR A 13 -7.66 -15.52 11.51
N ARG A 14 -7.05 -14.87 12.52
CA ARG A 14 -7.57 -13.64 13.13
C ARG A 14 -7.75 -12.52 12.10
N LEU A 15 -6.70 -12.24 11.31
CA LEU A 15 -6.72 -11.25 10.26
C LEU A 15 -7.74 -11.59 9.16
N ASN A 16 -7.76 -12.83 8.67
CA ASN A 16 -8.71 -13.26 7.64
C ASN A 16 -10.15 -13.19 8.11
N THR A 17 -10.44 -13.45 9.39
CA THR A 17 -11.76 -13.28 9.96
C THR A 17 -12.21 -11.82 9.90
N ALA A 18 -11.33 -10.89 10.30
CA ALA A 18 -11.59 -9.45 10.20
C ALA A 18 -11.74 -9.01 8.73
N PHE A 19 -10.87 -9.46 7.83
CA PHE A 19 -10.94 -9.15 6.38
C PHE A 19 -12.26 -9.54 5.75
N LYS A 20 -12.85 -10.65 6.20
CA LYS A 20 -14.19 -11.11 5.79
C LYS A 20 -15.33 -10.40 6.54
N ARG A 21 -15.01 -9.30 7.22
CA ARG A 21 -15.97 -8.51 8.02
C ARG A 21 -16.59 -9.31 9.19
N GLY A 22 -15.91 -10.34 9.66
CA GLY A 22 -16.31 -11.15 10.80
C GLY A 22 -15.76 -10.62 12.14
N THR A 23 -16.07 -11.35 13.21
CA THR A 23 -15.59 -11.10 14.56
C THR A 23 -14.52 -12.13 14.90
N PRO A 24 -13.22 -11.76 14.95
CA PRO A 24 -12.16 -12.65 15.37
C PRO A 24 -12.16 -12.87 16.90
N ASP A 25 -11.24 -13.66 17.43
CA ASP A 25 -11.07 -13.89 18.87
C ASP A 25 -10.74 -12.59 19.65
N ARG A 26 -10.02 -11.67 18.99
CA ARG A 26 -9.75 -10.31 19.46
C ARG A 26 -9.48 -9.36 18.29
N VAL A 27 -9.46 -8.07 18.57
CA VAL A 27 -9.06 -7.04 17.61
C VAL A 27 -7.63 -7.28 17.14
N PRO A 28 -7.36 -7.44 15.83
CA PRO A 28 -6.00 -7.56 15.33
C PRO A 28 -5.22 -6.26 15.48
N VAL A 29 -3.90 -6.36 15.71
CA VAL A 29 -2.94 -5.25 15.83
C VAL A 29 -2.07 -5.21 14.58
N LEU A 30 -2.22 -4.16 13.77
CA LEU A 30 -1.55 -4.02 12.46
C LEU A 30 -1.11 -2.58 12.19
N PRO A 31 -0.21 -1.97 12.99
CA PRO A 31 0.37 -0.67 12.63
C PRO A 31 1.18 -0.81 11.34
N ILE A 32 1.17 0.24 10.50
CA ILE A 32 1.92 0.22 9.24
C ILE A 32 3.33 0.75 9.50
N ILE A 33 4.28 -0.17 9.61
CA ILE A 33 5.68 0.13 9.94
C ILE A 33 6.54 -0.05 8.69
N GLU A 34 7.13 1.04 8.22
CA GLU A 34 8.09 1.05 7.11
C GLU A 34 9.52 1.35 7.63
N THR A 35 10.13 2.43 7.13
CA THR A 35 11.51 2.81 7.50
C THR A 35 11.68 3.21 8.97
N PHE A 36 10.60 3.45 9.72
CA PHE A 36 10.63 3.55 11.18
C PHE A 36 11.29 2.31 11.81
N GLY A 37 11.01 1.11 11.28
CA GLY A 37 11.53 -0.14 11.83
C GLY A 37 13.07 -0.20 11.89
N PRO A 38 13.79 -0.07 10.79
CA PRO A 38 15.26 0.03 10.78
C PRO A 38 15.79 1.12 11.71
N TYR A 39 15.25 2.33 11.67
CA TYR A 39 15.69 3.41 12.55
C TYR A 39 15.49 3.11 14.02
N HIS A 40 14.34 2.52 14.39
CA HIS A 40 14.06 2.09 15.76
C HIS A 40 15.02 0.97 16.22
N ALA A 41 15.42 0.11 15.31
CA ALA A 41 16.43 -0.92 15.60
C ALA A 41 17.86 -0.39 15.66
N GLY A 42 18.09 0.89 15.33
CA GLY A 42 19.42 1.49 15.28
C GLY A 42 20.23 1.07 14.06
N VAL A 43 19.56 0.67 12.98
CA VAL A 43 20.16 0.19 11.73
C VAL A 43 19.88 1.20 10.63
N SER A 44 20.85 1.41 9.73
CA SER A 44 20.59 2.23 8.54
C SER A 44 19.62 1.51 7.60
N VAL A 45 18.79 2.29 6.90
CA VAL A 45 17.85 1.73 5.90
C VAL A 45 18.63 1.05 4.76
N GLU A 46 19.79 1.56 4.39
CA GLU A 46 20.67 0.94 3.38
C GLU A 46 21.17 -0.44 3.83
N ASP A 47 21.60 -0.56 5.09
CA ASP A 47 22.05 -1.85 5.63
C ASP A 47 20.88 -2.84 5.66
N ALA A 48 19.72 -2.39 6.13
CA ALA A 48 18.55 -3.23 6.28
C ALA A 48 17.95 -3.70 4.93
N TYR A 49 17.95 -2.85 3.89
CA TYR A 49 17.21 -3.13 2.65
C TYR A 49 18.09 -3.60 1.48
N VAL A 50 19.41 -3.41 1.58
CA VAL A 50 20.30 -3.62 0.43
C VAL A 50 21.40 -4.64 0.69
N LYS A 51 21.90 -4.74 1.95
CA LYS A 51 23.13 -5.50 2.21
C LYS A 51 22.89 -6.95 2.59
N ASP A 52 22.14 -7.20 3.66
CA ASP A 52 21.97 -8.56 4.19
C ASP A 52 20.52 -8.76 4.68
N PRO A 53 19.79 -9.76 4.13
CA PRO A 53 18.46 -10.12 4.58
C PRO A 53 18.35 -10.41 6.08
N ASN A 54 19.44 -10.87 6.70
CA ASN A 54 19.47 -11.12 8.13
C ASN A 54 19.31 -9.84 8.95
N ILE A 55 19.83 -8.72 8.47
CA ILE A 55 19.70 -7.43 9.18
C ILE A 55 18.21 -7.03 9.25
N LEU A 56 17.51 -7.06 8.13
CA LEU A 56 16.08 -6.72 8.10
C LEU A 56 15.25 -7.72 8.92
N PHE A 57 15.57 -8.99 8.87
CA PHE A 57 14.93 -9.99 9.74
C PHE A 57 15.11 -9.66 11.24
N GLN A 58 16.31 -9.27 11.68
CA GLN A 58 16.55 -8.89 13.09
C GLN A 58 15.77 -7.61 13.46
N VAL A 59 15.59 -6.67 12.55
CA VAL A 59 14.70 -5.52 12.75
C VAL A 59 13.28 -6.01 13.09
N TYR A 60 12.73 -6.94 12.30
CA TYR A 60 11.38 -7.45 12.53
C TYR A 60 11.27 -8.36 13.76
N ASN A 61 12.33 -9.08 14.13
CA ASN A 61 12.37 -9.81 15.38
C ASN A 61 12.18 -8.85 16.57
N LYS A 62 12.97 -7.77 16.61
CA LYS A 62 12.85 -6.73 17.65
C LYS A 62 11.45 -6.08 17.68
N ILE A 63 10.93 -5.69 16.52
CA ILE A 63 9.60 -5.06 16.39
C ILE A 63 8.51 -6.01 16.90
N ASN A 64 8.57 -7.30 16.54
CA ASN A 64 7.57 -8.29 16.96
C ASN A 64 7.59 -8.52 18.47
N GLU A 65 8.76 -8.49 19.11
CA GLU A 65 8.90 -8.60 20.57
C GLU A 65 8.31 -7.40 21.32
N GLU A 66 8.41 -6.18 20.72
CA GLU A 66 8.04 -4.95 21.39
C GLU A 66 6.57 -4.51 21.11
N PHE A 67 6.02 -4.81 19.93
CA PHE A 67 4.76 -4.20 19.49
C PHE A 67 3.57 -5.16 19.36
N TYR A 68 3.68 -6.43 19.78
CA TYR A 68 2.55 -7.38 19.84
C TYR A 68 1.76 -7.53 18.54
N LEU A 69 2.42 -7.59 17.39
CA LEU A 69 1.81 -7.56 16.08
C LEU A 69 1.06 -8.86 15.72
N ASP A 70 -0.04 -8.74 15.00
CA ASP A 70 -0.74 -9.86 14.36
C ASP A 70 -0.33 -10.09 12.89
N GLY A 71 0.36 -9.15 12.30
CA GLY A 71 0.91 -9.19 10.96
C GLY A 71 1.67 -7.91 10.66
N ILE A 72 2.27 -7.86 9.49
CA ILE A 72 2.81 -6.64 8.89
C ILE A 72 2.20 -6.49 7.51
N LEU A 73 1.98 -5.24 7.06
CA LEU A 73 1.50 -5.02 5.70
C LEU A 73 2.58 -5.46 4.71
N GLU A 74 3.80 -4.99 4.91
CA GLU A 74 4.99 -5.28 4.10
C GLU A 74 6.25 -5.13 4.97
N ASN A 75 7.40 -5.59 4.46
CA ASN A 75 8.68 -5.50 5.20
C ASN A 75 9.39 -4.14 5.04
N GLY A 76 8.76 -3.15 4.41
CA GLY A 76 9.28 -1.80 4.18
C GLY A 76 10.28 -1.68 3.02
N ASN A 77 10.85 -2.77 2.53
CA ASN A 77 11.75 -2.77 1.37
C ASN A 77 10.95 -2.86 0.06
N VAL A 78 10.28 -1.77 -0.29
CA VAL A 78 9.29 -1.75 -1.39
C VAL A 78 9.83 -1.21 -2.72
N LEU A 79 11.03 -0.63 -2.73
CA LEU A 79 11.61 0.03 -3.91
C LEU A 79 12.89 -0.66 -4.36
N PRO A 80 12.97 -1.17 -5.61
CA PRO A 80 14.17 -1.80 -6.17
C PRO A 80 15.22 -0.74 -6.58
N LEU A 81 15.80 -0.04 -5.60
CA LEU A 81 16.68 1.12 -5.83
C LEU A 81 17.88 0.83 -6.72
N LYS A 82 18.52 -0.35 -6.56
CA LYS A 82 19.64 -0.77 -7.42
C LYS A 82 19.20 -0.87 -8.87
N MET A 83 18.07 -1.54 -9.12
CA MET A 83 17.52 -1.67 -10.47
C MET A 83 17.22 -0.29 -11.07
N LEU A 84 16.56 0.59 -10.33
CA LEU A 84 16.20 1.94 -10.79
C LEU A 84 17.43 2.80 -11.09
N SER A 85 18.54 2.63 -10.37
CA SER A 85 19.78 3.39 -10.58
C SER A 85 20.43 3.16 -11.95
N ASN A 86 20.12 2.05 -12.64
CA ASN A 86 20.61 1.80 -14.00
C ASN A 86 20.05 2.76 -15.05
N PHE A 87 18.94 3.44 -14.73
CA PHE A 87 18.24 4.32 -15.67
C PHE A 87 18.55 5.80 -15.45
N GLY A 88 19.59 6.13 -14.68
CA GLY A 88 20.04 7.50 -14.41
C GLY A 88 19.78 7.96 -12.98
N GLU A 89 19.81 9.27 -12.73
CA GLU A 89 19.46 9.80 -11.40
C GLU A 89 18.03 9.41 -11.06
N GLY A 90 17.92 8.51 -10.07
CA GLY A 90 16.68 7.81 -9.76
C GLY A 90 15.59 8.76 -9.30
N LEU A 91 14.36 8.38 -9.61
CA LEU A 91 13.13 8.98 -9.07
C LEU A 91 13.14 8.99 -7.54
N TYR A 92 13.77 8.00 -6.94
CA TYR A 92 13.88 7.81 -5.50
C TYR A 92 15.35 7.81 -5.09
N THR A 93 15.64 8.46 -3.98
CA THR A 93 16.95 8.41 -3.33
C THR A 93 16.76 7.97 -1.90
N LEU A 94 17.58 7.03 -1.48
CA LEU A 94 17.69 6.68 -0.08
C LEU A 94 18.54 7.73 0.63
N THR A 95 18.04 8.24 1.75
CA THR A 95 18.70 9.18 2.62
C THR A 95 18.72 8.65 4.05
N ASP A 96 19.38 9.35 4.94
CA ASP A 96 19.33 9.11 6.39
C ASP A 96 17.93 9.29 7.00
N LYS A 97 16.98 9.87 6.24
CA LYS A 97 15.58 10.09 6.63
C LYS A 97 14.59 9.20 5.90
N GLY A 98 15.05 8.18 5.17
CA GLY A 98 14.22 7.28 4.38
C GLY A 98 14.25 7.57 2.89
N PHE A 99 13.25 7.07 2.18
CA PHE A 99 13.10 7.32 0.76
C PHE A 99 12.65 8.75 0.49
N VAL A 100 13.35 9.42 -0.41
CA VAL A 100 13.00 10.76 -0.87
C VAL A 100 12.81 10.74 -2.38
N ILE A 101 11.69 11.32 -2.83
CA ILE A 101 11.45 11.54 -4.26
C ILE A 101 12.28 12.74 -4.69
N LYS A 102 13.22 12.53 -5.62
CA LYS A 102 14.02 13.62 -6.20
C LYS A 102 13.24 14.28 -7.33
N GLY A 103 12.88 15.54 -7.11
CA GLY A 103 12.31 16.42 -8.14
C GLY A 103 10.82 16.24 -8.37
N SER A 104 10.22 17.19 -9.07
CA SER A 104 8.87 17.03 -9.62
C SER A 104 8.97 16.05 -10.78
N HIS A 105 8.11 15.05 -10.76
CA HIS A 105 8.02 14.13 -11.89
C HIS A 105 7.55 14.79 -13.17
N GLY A 106 7.23 16.06 -13.20
CA GLY A 106 6.77 16.81 -14.35
C GLY A 106 5.86 16.02 -15.28
N GLN A 107 5.12 16.67 -16.10
CA GLN A 107 4.31 15.98 -17.08
C GLN A 107 5.21 15.24 -18.09
N THR A 108 5.20 13.92 -18.03
CA THR A 108 5.93 13.08 -18.98
C THR A 108 5.14 12.85 -20.25
N MET A 109 3.81 12.99 -20.19
CA MET A 109 2.88 12.94 -21.31
C MET A 109 2.28 14.33 -21.57
N MET A 110 2.23 14.76 -22.83
CA MET A 110 1.63 16.03 -23.23
C MET A 110 0.10 15.91 -23.43
N PRO A 111 -0.64 17.03 -23.32
CA PRO A 111 -2.10 16.99 -23.44
C PRO A 111 -2.64 16.54 -24.81
N ASP A 112 -1.87 16.63 -25.85
CA ASP A 112 -2.20 16.23 -27.23
C ASP A 112 -1.80 14.77 -27.56
N GLU A 113 -1.24 14.04 -26.59
CA GLU A 113 -0.77 12.66 -26.78
C GLU A 113 -1.80 11.61 -26.33
N TYR A 114 -2.99 12.00 -25.87
CA TYR A 114 -4.02 11.06 -25.43
C TYR A 114 -4.42 10.04 -26.50
N GLU A 115 -4.52 10.47 -27.76
CA GLU A 115 -4.88 9.57 -28.87
C GLU A 115 -3.87 8.44 -29.04
N GLN A 116 -2.58 8.73 -28.90
CA GLN A 116 -1.50 7.72 -28.97
C GLN A 116 -1.58 6.74 -27.81
N LEU A 117 -1.76 7.24 -26.59
CA LEU A 117 -1.93 6.40 -25.40
C LEU A 117 -3.14 5.48 -25.53
N ILE A 118 -4.29 6.00 -25.97
CA ILE A 118 -5.54 5.24 -26.10
C ILE A 118 -5.41 4.16 -27.19
N ALA A 119 -4.76 4.49 -28.32
CA ALA A 119 -4.60 3.57 -29.44
C ALA A 119 -3.72 2.35 -29.10
N ASN A 120 -2.61 2.56 -28.39
CA ASN A 120 -1.70 1.49 -27.98
C ASN A 120 -0.89 1.91 -26.74
N PRO A 121 -1.41 1.66 -25.50
CA PRO A 121 -0.76 2.06 -24.28
C PRO A 121 0.66 1.50 -24.13
N PHE A 122 0.87 0.23 -24.46
CA PHE A 122 2.18 -0.41 -24.32
C PHE A 122 3.23 0.25 -25.24
N ASP A 123 2.92 0.40 -26.52
CA ASP A 123 3.82 1.03 -27.48
C ASP A 123 4.15 2.47 -27.08
N PHE A 124 3.13 3.24 -26.67
CA PHE A 124 3.31 4.62 -26.22
C PHE A 124 4.19 4.70 -24.96
N LEU A 125 3.97 3.85 -23.97
CA LEU A 125 4.78 3.83 -22.75
C LEU A 125 6.23 3.47 -23.06
N VAL A 126 6.47 2.43 -23.86
CA VAL A 126 7.81 1.93 -24.16
C VAL A 126 8.58 2.89 -25.06
N ASN A 127 7.96 3.39 -26.12
CA ASN A 127 8.66 4.12 -27.18
C ASN A 127 8.66 5.65 -26.99
N VAL A 128 7.74 6.19 -26.18
CA VAL A 128 7.63 7.64 -25.94
C VAL A 128 7.94 8.01 -24.50
N ILE A 129 7.24 7.41 -23.53
CA ILE A 129 7.29 7.83 -22.13
C ILE A 129 8.59 7.38 -21.48
N ILE A 130 8.97 6.11 -21.58
CA ILE A 130 10.19 5.57 -20.97
C ILE A 130 11.43 6.30 -21.46
N PRO A 131 11.68 6.49 -22.78
CA PRO A 131 12.84 7.25 -23.23
C PRO A 131 12.80 8.74 -22.87
N ARG A 132 11.63 9.33 -22.69
CA ARG A 132 11.46 10.70 -22.24
C ARG A 132 11.83 10.85 -20.76
N LYS A 133 11.34 9.91 -19.95
CA LYS A 133 11.59 9.85 -18.50
C LYS A 133 13.02 9.45 -18.17
N PHE A 134 13.60 8.56 -18.96
CA PHE A 134 14.95 8.03 -18.80
C PHE A 134 15.80 8.32 -20.04
N PRO A 135 16.37 9.54 -20.18
CA PRO A 135 17.11 9.93 -21.38
C PRO A 135 18.29 9.03 -21.71
N VAL A 136 18.84 8.33 -20.73
CA VAL A 136 19.91 7.34 -20.90
C VAL A 136 19.52 6.19 -21.84
N LEU A 137 18.24 5.94 -22.03
CA LEU A 137 17.70 4.91 -22.92
C LEU A 137 17.53 5.39 -24.37
N LYS A 138 17.84 6.65 -24.68
CA LYS A 138 17.76 7.18 -26.05
C LYS A 138 19.00 6.78 -26.86
N ASN A 139 18.79 6.28 -28.06
CA ASN A 139 19.79 6.18 -29.14
C ASN A 139 21.04 5.31 -28.88
N ASP A 140 21.05 4.44 -27.88
CA ASP A 140 22.16 3.55 -27.57
C ASP A 140 21.65 2.12 -27.39
N ILE A 141 21.49 1.37 -28.50
CA ILE A 141 20.90 0.02 -28.47
C ILE A 141 21.78 -0.96 -27.69
N GLU A 142 23.10 -0.96 -27.93
CA GLU A 142 24.02 -1.90 -27.28
C GLU A 142 24.15 -1.59 -25.77
N GLY A 143 24.36 -0.33 -25.41
CA GLY A 143 24.43 0.12 -24.03
C GLY A 143 23.10 -0.10 -23.27
N ASN A 144 21.96 0.08 -23.94
CA ASN A 144 20.65 -0.19 -23.37
C ASN A 144 20.42 -1.66 -23.09
N LEU A 145 20.85 -2.56 -23.96
CA LEU A 145 20.73 -4.00 -23.74
C LEU A 145 21.50 -4.42 -22.48
N GLY A 146 22.74 -3.95 -22.32
CA GLY A 146 23.52 -4.21 -21.12
C GLY A 146 22.90 -3.65 -19.84
N ARG A 147 22.34 -2.42 -19.89
CA ARG A 147 21.61 -1.80 -18.75
C ARG A 147 20.36 -2.59 -18.39
N LEU A 148 19.55 -2.96 -19.37
CA LEU A 148 18.33 -3.74 -19.15
C LEU A 148 18.66 -5.12 -18.55
N GLN A 149 19.69 -5.81 -19.07
CA GLN A 149 20.13 -7.09 -18.55
C GLN A 149 20.58 -6.97 -17.08
N LYS A 150 21.34 -5.92 -16.75
CA LYS A 150 21.76 -5.64 -15.37
C LYS A 150 20.55 -5.32 -14.48
N ALA A 151 19.64 -4.44 -14.94
CA ALA A 151 18.44 -4.06 -14.20
C ALA A 151 17.53 -5.27 -13.91
N VAL A 152 17.37 -6.19 -14.87
CA VAL A 152 16.63 -7.45 -14.65
C VAL A 152 17.31 -8.29 -13.58
N GLY A 153 18.64 -8.45 -13.63
CA GLY A 153 19.40 -9.17 -12.59
C GLY A 153 19.18 -8.56 -11.20
N GLU A 154 19.31 -7.25 -11.07
CA GLU A 154 19.10 -6.52 -9.79
C GLU A 154 17.64 -6.57 -9.31
N MET A 155 16.67 -6.60 -10.23
CA MET A 155 15.27 -6.83 -9.88
C MET A 155 15.05 -8.23 -9.30
N MET A 156 15.67 -9.25 -9.91
CA MET A 156 15.60 -10.63 -9.39
C MET A 156 16.27 -10.76 -8.03
N GLU A 157 17.41 -10.08 -7.80
CA GLU A 157 18.05 -10.00 -6.48
C GLU A 157 17.12 -9.37 -5.45
N PHE A 158 16.46 -8.27 -5.79
CA PHE A 158 15.50 -7.58 -4.92
C PHE A 158 14.31 -8.47 -4.55
N LEU A 159 13.72 -9.15 -5.52
CA LEU A 159 12.62 -10.08 -5.28
C LEU A 159 13.05 -11.27 -4.39
N HIS A 160 14.24 -11.82 -4.66
CA HIS A 160 14.80 -12.92 -3.85
C HIS A 160 15.09 -12.46 -2.41
N TYR A 161 15.68 -11.27 -2.23
CA TYR A 161 15.93 -10.67 -0.93
C TYR A 161 14.66 -10.60 -0.09
N ASN A 162 13.60 -9.99 -0.66
CA ASN A 162 12.31 -9.86 0.03
C ASN A 162 11.67 -11.24 0.33
N ALA A 163 11.72 -12.16 -0.61
CA ALA A 163 11.18 -13.51 -0.41
C ALA A 163 11.89 -14.25 0.75
N VAL A 164 13.20 -14.08 0.90
CA VAL A 164 13.98 -14.67 2.01
C VAL A 164 13.56 -14.02 3.34
N VAL A 165 13.49 -12.70 3.39
CA VAL A 165 13.10 -11.98 4.62
C VAL A 165 11.67 -12.32 5.03
N ASP A 166 10.72 -12.22 4.09
CA ASP A 166 9.31 -12.53 4.35
C ASP A 166 9.12 -13.97 4.81
N GLY A 167 9.78 -14.91 4.13
CA GLY A 167 9.73 -16.32 4.51
C GLY A 167 10.25 -16.57 5.93
N ARG A 168 11.29 -15.88 6.37
CA ARG A 168 11.80 -15.98 7.73
C ARG A 168 10.86 -15.33 8.75
N ILE A 169 10.32 -14.14 8.44
CA ILE A 169 9.34 -13.47 9.29
C ILE A 169 8.12 -14.38 9.52
N GLU A 170 7.60 -14.99 8.45
CA GLU A 170 6.46 -15.88 8.53
C GLU A 170 6.75 -17.19 9.30
N ASN A 171 7.90 -17.82 9.01
CA ASN A 171 8.20 -19.15 9.55
C ASN A 171 8.84 -19.11 10.95
N GLU A 172 9.74 -18.15 11.21
CA GLU A 172 10.48 -18.08 12.48
C GLU A 172 9.71 -17.24 13.51
N LEU A 173 9.13 -16.08 13.12
CA LEU A 173 8.39 -15.20 14.04
C LEU A 173 6.88 -15.51 14.08
N GLY A 174 6.36 -16.31 13.15
CA GLY A 174 4.94 -16.57 13.04
C GLY A 174 4.12 -15.30 12.73
N LEU A 175 4.70 -14.37 11.98
CA LEU A 175 4.11 -13.07 11.69
C LEU A 175 3.72 -12.99 10.19
N PRO A 176 2.44 -13.01 9.81
CA PRO A 176 2.03 -12.90 8.42
C PRO A 176 2.49 -11.60 7.75
N VAL A 177 3.13 -11.71 6.59
CA VAL A 177 3.42 -10.59 5.68
C VAL A 177 2.28 -10.50 4.67
N LEU A 178 1.51 -9.43 4.68
CA LEU A 178 0.20 -9.38 4.04
C LEU A 178 0.21 -8.94 2.59
N ALA A 179 0.93 -7.88 2.23
CA ALA A 179 0.96 -7.38 0.86
C ALA A 179 1.80 -8.32 -0.03
N LYS A 180 1.13 -9.11 -0.84
CA LYS A 180 1.77 -10.03 -1.81
C LYS A 180 1.66 -9.52 -3.24
N GLY A 181 0.94 -8.43 -3.47
CA GLY A 181 0.82 -7.75 -4.75
C GLY A 181 0.54 -6.26 -4.57
N LEU A 182 0.84 -5.50 -5.60
CA LEU A 182 0.60 -4.06 -5.70
C LEU A 182 -0.23 -3.78 -6.95
N ALA A 183 -1.19 -2.87 -6.86
CA ALA A 183 -1.82 -2.29 -8.03
C ALA A 183 -1.96 -0.79 -7.89
N ILE A 184 -1.87 -0.10 -9.02
CA ILE A 184 -2.20 1.31 -9.15
C ILE A 184 -3.43 1.40 -10.05
N LEU A 185 -4.49 2.07 -9.63
CA LEU A 185 -5.66 2.24 -10.47
C LEU A 185 -5.36 3.15 -11.66
N SER A 186 -6.00 2.91 -12.78
CA SER A 186 -5.68 3.64 -14.02
C SER A 186 -5.77 5.17 -13.94
N PRO A 187 -6.70 5.80 -13.16
CA PRO A 187 -6.66 7.24 -12.94
C PRO A 187 -5.41 7.70 -12.15
N ASP A 188 -4.95 6.89 -11.17
CA ASP A 188 -3.73 7.19 -10.44
C ASP A 188 -2.48 6.95 -11.30
N MET A 189 -2.50 6.00 -12.25
CA MET A 189 -1.42 5.87 -13.25
C MET A 189 -1.24 7.14 -14.09
N LEU A 190 -2.36 7.76 -14.51
CA LEU A 190 -2.30 9.06 -15.21
C LEU A 190 -1.73 10.15 -14.30
N LEU A 191 -2.12 10.17 -13.03
CA LEU A 191 -1.62 11.14 -12.05
C LEU A 191 -0.12 10.95 -11.79
N ASP A 192 0.28 9.75 -11.36
CA ASP A 192 1.59 9.50 -10.78
C ASP A 192 2.71 9.41 -11.83
N TYR A 193 2.38 8.89 -13.02
CA TYR A 193 3.40 8.54 -14.01
C TYR A 193 3.38 9.34 -15.29
N LEU A 194 2.24 9.98 -15.65
CA LEU A 194 2.06 10.56 -16.98
C LEU A 194 1.77 12.06 -16.96
N ARG A 195 0.74 12.49 -16.22
CA ARG A 195 0.18 13.85 -16.36
C ARG A 195 0.43 14.76 -15.17
N ASP A 196 0.90 14.26 -14.05
CA ASP A 196 0.94 14.91 -12.75
C ASP A 196 -0.42 15.47 -12.26
N PHE A 197 -0.42 16.08 -11.07
CA PHE A 197 -1.63 16.64 -10.47
C PHE A 197 -2.23 17.81 -11.29
N VAL A 198 -1.37 18.69 -11.82
CA VAL A 198 -1.81 19.85 -12.61
C VAL A 198 -2.41 19.40 -13.93
N GLY A 199 -1.76 18.45 -14.59
CA GLY A 199 -2.24 17.86 -15.84
C GLY A 199 -3.59 17.18 -15.66
N VAL A 200 -3.71 16.23 -14.72
CA VAL A 200 -4.98 15.50 -14.47
C VAL A 200 -6.10 16.47 -14.10
N SER A 201 -5.84 17.44 -13.21
CA SER A 201 -6.85 18.44 -12.80
C SER A 201 -7.33 19.30 -13.97
N SER A 202 -6.46 19.60 -14.93
CA SER A 202 -6.80 20.31 -16.17
C SER A 202 -7.59 19.41 -17.12
N ASP A 203 -7.13 18.17 -17.30
CA ASP A 203 -7.66 17.24 -18.31
C ASP A 203 -9.07 16.76 -17.98
N ILE A 204 -9.38 16.49 -16.71
CA ILE A 204 -10.74 16.18 -16.26
C ILE A 204 -11.74 17.28 -16.65
N ARG A 205 -11.30 18.54 -16.72
CA ARG A 205 -12.15 19.68 -17.09
C ARG A 205 -12.20 19.96 -18.58
N ARG A 206 -11.06 19.81 -19.27
CA ARG A 206 -10.89 20.24 -20.67
C ARG A 206 -10.93 19.10 -21.68
N LYS A 207 -10.58 17.89 -21.24
CA LYS A 207 -10.47 16.66 -22.04
C LYS A 207 -11.10 15.46 -21.32
N PRO A 208 -12.35 15.60 -20.81
CA PRO A 208 -12.95 14.57 -19.94
C PRO A 208 -13.15 13.22 -20.64
N GLN A 209 -13.39 13.24 -21.96
CA GLN A 209 -13.59 12.02 -22.75
C GLN A 209 -12.28 11.29 -22.98
N GLU A 210 -11.24 12.03 -23.34
CA GLU A 210 -9.90 11.49 -23.54
C GLU A 210 -9.30 10.96 -22.23
N PHE A 211 -9.49 11.70 -21.12
CA PHE A 211 -9.07 11.21 -19.80
C PHE A 211 -9.74 9.88 -19.45
N TYR A 212 -11.07 9.78 -19.62
CA TYR A 212 -11.80 8.55 -19.33
C TYR A 212 -11.36 7.39 -20.23
N ALA A 213 -11.22 7.61 -21.54
CA ALA A 213 -10.78 6.60 -22.50
C ALA A 213 -9.35 6.13 -22.23
N ALA A 214 -8.46 7.03 -21.80
CA ALA A 214 -7.10 6.67 -21.39
C ALA A 214 -7.11 5.79 -20.11
N CYS A 215 -7.97 6.10 -19.13
CA CYS A 215 -8.14 5.23 -17.96
C CYS A 215 -8.66 3.84 -18.35
N GLU A 216 -9.56 3.73 -19.33
CA GLU A 216 -10.01 2.44 -19.85
C GLU A 216 -8.88 1.67 -20.53
N ALA A 217 -8.07 2.34 -21.35
CA ALA A 217 -6.94 1.73 -22.04
C ALA A 217 -5.85 1.22 -21.06
N LEU A 218 -5.60 1.95 -19.96
CA LEU A 218 -4.64 1.58 -18.92
C LEU A 218 -5.18 0.54 -17.92
N PHE A 219 -6.48 0.23 -17.94
CA PHE A 219 -7.08 -0.66 -16.95
C PHE A 219 -6.48 -2.07 -16.96
N ILE A 220 -6.09 -2.58 -18.13
CA ILE A 220 -5.41 -3.89 -18.25
C ILE A 220 -4.11 -3.88 -17.46
N SER A 221 -3.33 -2.80 -17.55
CA SER A 221 -2.06 -2.68 -16.79
C SER A 221 -2.30 -2.68 -15.27
N SER A 222 -3.37 -2.04 -14.78
CA SER A 222 -3.78 -2.13 -13.37
C SER A 222 -4.08 -3.57 -12.95
N MET A 223 -4.74 -4.34 -13.82
CA MET A 223 -5.07 -5.74 -13.56
C MET A 223 -3.82 -6.63 -13.57
N GLU A 224 -2.90 -6.43 -14.52
CA GLU A 224 -1.65 -7.20 -14.61
C GLU A 224 -0.74 -6.94 -13.40
N MET A 225 -0.66 -5.71 -12.93
CA MET A 225 0.05 -5.40 -11.68
C MET A 225 -0.57 -6.14 -10.47
N ALA A 226 -1.90 -6.16 -10.39
CA ALA A 226 -2.62 -6.76 -9.28
C ALA A 226 -2.41 -8.28 -9.18
N ILE A 227 -2.51 -8.99 -10.28
CA ILE A 227 -2.60 -10.45 -10.31
C ILE A 227 -1.37 -11.14 -10.89
N GLY A 228 -0.42 -10.39 -11.47
CA GLY A 228 0.76 -10.96 -12.12
C GLY A 228 1.68 -11.77 -11.19
N ALA A 229 1.64 -11.51 -9.88
CA ALA A 229 2.41 -12.23 -8.87
C ALA A 229 1.68 -13.46 -8.30
N TYR A 230 0.40 -13.66 -8.63
CA TYR A 230 -0.43 -14.75 -8.10
C TYR A 230 -0.84 -15.73 -9.20
N THR A 231 -0.84 -17.00 -8.87
CA THR A 231 -1.35 -18.07 -9.74
C THR A 231 -2.83 -18.31 -9.49
N THR A 232 -3.25 -18.38 -8.24
CA THR A 232 -4.64 -18.62 -7.82
C THR A 232 -4.98 -17.83 -6.55
N PRO A 233 -6.27 -17.53 -6.29
CA PRO A 233 -6.71 -16.90 -5.06
C PRO A 233 -6.45 -17.74 -3.79
N GLU A 234 -6.46 -19.05 -3.91
CA GLU A 234 -6.21 -19.98 -2.81
C GLU A 234 -4.76 -19.87 -2.33
N ASP A 235 -3.82 -19.59 -3.22
CA ASP A 235 -2.42 -19.37 -2.90
C ASP A 235 -2.20 -17.98 -2.29
N ASN A 236 -3.17 -17.05 -2.46
CA ASN A 236 -3.13 -15.71 -1.93
C ASN A 236 -3.51 -15.67 -0.46
N LYS A 237 -2.55 -15.92 0.41
CA LYS A 237 -2.71 -15.75 1.86
C LYS A 237 -2.72 -14.28 2.31
N GLY A 238 -2.28 -13.37 1.46
CA GLY A 238 -2.15 -11.94 1.69
C GLY A 238 -3.22 -11.10 0.98
N VAL A 239 -2.89 -9.87 0.69
CA VAL A 239 -3.72 -8.86 0.04
C VAL A 239 -3.00 -8.23 -1.15
N ILE A 240 -3.78 -7.70 -2.11
CA ILE A 240 -3.27 -6.77 -3.12
C ILE A 240 -3.37 -5.37 -2.53
N PHE A 241 -2.24 -4.73 -2.33
CA PHE A 241 -2.16 -3.36 -1.82
C PHE A 241 -2.44 -2.36 -2.94
N VAL A 242 -3.28 -1.36 -2.66
CA VAL A 242 -3.69 -0.34 -3.65
C VAL A 242 -3.74 1.02 -2.98
N PRO A 243 -2.71 1.88 -3.15
CA PRO A 243 -2.77 3.26 -2.71
C PRO A 243 -3.71 4.07 -3.62
N LEU A 244 -4.43 5.03 -3.03
CA LEU A 244 -5.44 5.83 -3.72
C LEU A 244 -5.11 7.31 -3.59
N HIS A 245 -4.45 7.89 -4.59
CA HIS A 245 -3.90 9.24 -4.54
C HIS A 245 -4.85 10.33 -5.05
N LEU A 246 -5.48 10.11 -6.22
CA LEU A 246 -6.31 11.12 -6.90
C LEU A 246 -7.65 11.44 -6.19
N PRO A 247 -8.37 10.47 -5.58
CA PRO A 247 -9.78 10.65 -5.22
C PRO A 247 -10.08 11.89 -4.40
N THR A 248 -9.30 12.14 -3.35
CA THR A 248 -9.59 13.22 -2.40
C THR A 248 -9.28 14.63 -2.90
N PHE A 249 -8.71 14.75 -4.09
CA PHE A 249 -8.56 16.01 -4.82
C PHE A 249 -9.73 16.29 -5.78
N LEU A 250 -10.63 15.33 -5.95
CA LEU A 250 -11.82 15.47 -6.81
C LEU A 250 -13.02 15.94 -5.97
N LYS A 251 -13.94 16.65 -6.60
CA LYS A 251 -15.28 16.83 -6.02
C LYS A 251 -16.03 15.50 -6.08
N PRO A 252 -16.99 15.22 -5.17
CA PRO A 252 -17.73 13.96 -5.17
C PRO A 252 -18.31 13.57 -6.53
N LYS A 253 -18.89 14.54 -7.28
CA LYS A 253 -19.41 14.31 -8.63
C LYS A 253 -18.34 13.94 -9.69
N ASP A 254 -17.12 14.48 -9.52
CA ASP A 254 -16.00 14.18 -10.42
C ASP A 254 -15.37 12.84 -10.04
N PHE A 255 -15.30 12.51 -8.73
CA PHE A 255 -14.95 11.18 -8.25
C PHE A 255 -15.91 10.12 -8.79
N GLU A 256 -17.22 10.33 -8.64
CA GLU A 256 -18.27 9.41 -9.14
C GLU A 256 -18.16 9.17 -10.65
N LYS A 257 -17.80 10.20 -11.41
CA LYS A 257 -17.73 10.12 -12.87
C LYS A 257 -16.42 9.57 -13.40
N PHE A 258 -15.28 9.96 -12.82
CA PHE A 258 -13.95 9.74 -13.40
C PHE A 258 -13.06 8.75 -12.65
N TYR A 259 -13.39 8.41 -11.42
CA TYR A 259 -12.60 7.51 -10.60
C TYR A 259 -13.38 6.25 -10.18
N PHE A 260 -14.55 6.45 -9.60
CA PHE A 260 -15.37 5.37 -9.06
C PHE A 260 -15.66 4.23 -10.05
N PRO A 261 -15.91 4.47 -11.36
CA PRO A 261 -16.13 3.39 -12.32
C PRO A 261 -14.94 2.42 -12.42
N PHE A 262 -13.71 2.94 -12.38
CA PHE A 262 -12.48 2.12 -12.44
C PHE A 262 -12.22 1.41 -11.12
N MET A 263 -12.45 2.05 -9.98
CA MET A 263 -12.40 1.41 -8.67
C MET A 263 -13.41 0.27 -8.55
N SER A 264 -14.66 0.50 -8.96
CA SER A 264 -15.73 -0.49 -8.96
C SER A 264 -15.41 -1.67 -9.88
N LYS A 265 -14.98 -1.40 -11.11
CA LYS A 265 -14.55 -2.42 -12.08
C LYS A 265 -13.37 -3.24 -11.55
N PHE A 266 -12.41 -2.60 -10.90
CA PHE A 266 -11.26 -3.28 -10.29
C PHE A 266 -11.70 -4.22 -9.17
N VAL A 267 -12.58 -3.78 -8.28
CA VAL A 267 -13.14 -4.62 -7.21
C VAL A 267 -13.89 -5.82 -7.79
N ASP A 268 -14.72 -5.61 -8.82
CA ASP A 268 -15.46 -6.68 -9.48
C ASP A 268 -14.52 -7.71 -10.12
N GLU A 269 -13.55 -7.25 -10.91
CA GLU A 269 -12.62 -8.13 -11.62
C GLU A 269 -11.66 -8.87 -10.68
N VAL A 270 -11.11 -8.18 -9.68
CA VAL A 270 -10.04 -8.74 -8.82
C VAL A 270 -10.66 -9.50 -7.65
N SER A 271 -11.63 -8.91 -6.97
CA SER A 271 -12.14 -9.51 -5.74
C SER A 271 -13.37 -10.39 -5.97
N VAL A 272 -14.40 -9.88 -6.67
CA VAL A 272 -15.63 -10.65 -6.85
C VAL A 272 -15.42 -11.84 -7.77
N LYS A 273 -14.85 -11.62 -8.96
CA LYS A 273 -14.68 -12.69 -9.96
C LYS A 273 -13.50 -13.63 -9.66
N ARG A 274 -12.43 -13.13 -9.06
CA ARG A 274 -11.20 -13.91 -8.83
C ARG A 274 -10.92 -14.24 -7.37
N GLY A 275 -11.66 -13.66 -6.41
CA GLY A 275 -11.57 -13.99 -5.00
C GLY A 275 -10.38 -13.38 -4.25
N TYR A 276 -9.59 -12.48 -4.86
CA TYR A 276 -8.48 -11.81 -4.19
C TYR A 276 -8.99 -10.81 -3.14
N LYS A 277 -8.17 -10.58 -2.11
CA LYS A 277 -8.40 -9.54 -1.11
C LYS A 277 -7.72 -8.26 -1.57
N ILE A 278 -8.40 -7.11 -1.44
CA ILE A 278 -7.89 -5.80 -1.81
C ILE A 278 -7.73 -4.97 -0.55
N PHE A 279 -6.52 -4.43 -0.34
CA PHE A 279 -6.23 -3.49 0.74
C PHE A 279 -6.04 -2.10 0.15
N PHE A 280 -7.07 -1.27 0.27
CA PHE A 280 -7.01 0.12 -0.13
C PHE A 280 -6.39 0.99 0.97
N PHE A 281 -5.35 1.75 0.63
CA PHE A 281 -4.88 2.83 1.44
C PHE A 281 -5.65 4.10 1.06
N MET A 282 -6.58 4.47 1.93
CA MET A 282 -7.56 5.54 1.72
C MET A 282 -6.96 6.87 2.20
N GLU A 283 -6.07 7.45 1.39
CA GLU A 283 -5.35 8.68 1.74
C GLU A 283 -6.29 9.88 1.90
N ASN A 284 -5.94 10.77 2.82
CA ASN A 284 -6.72 11.96 3.15
C ASN A 284 -8.16 11.66 3.63
N ASN A 285 -9.13 12.54 3.34
CA ASN A 285 -10.48 12.50 3.89
C ASN A 285 -11.51 11.92 2.92
N TRP A 286 -12.00 10.75 3.22
CA TRP A 286 -13.00 10.03 2.41
C TRP A 286 -14.46 10.24 2.84
N MET A 287 -14.72 11.05 3.88
CA MET A 287 -16.07 11.32 4.36
C MET A 287 -17.04 11.82 3.26
N PRO A 288 -16.62 12.67 2.29
CA PRO A 288 -17.52 13.13 1.24
C PRO A 288 -17.95 12.07 0.21
N TYR A 289 -17.32 10.89 0.21
CA TYR A 289 -17.52 9.85 -0.82
C TYR A 289 -18.25 8.61 -0.28
N LEU A 290 -18.60 8.56 1.00
CA LEU A 290 -19.15 7.37 1.66
C LEU A 290 -20.40 6.83 0.95
N ASP A 291 -21.31 7.71 0.55
CA ASP A 291 -22.53 7.32 -0.17
C ASP A 291 -22.22 6.68 -1.53
N ILE A 292 -21.21 7.20 -2.23
CA ILE A 292 -20.77 6.64 -3.53
C ILE A 292 -20.11 5.27 -3.33
N LEU A 293 -19.30 5.11 -2.28
CA LEU A 293 -18.62 3.86 -1.95
C LEU A 293 -19.59 2.71 -1.62
N GLN A 294 -20.82 3.01 -1.17
CA GLN A 294 -21.88 2.01 -1.01
C GLN A 294 -22.21 1.27 -2.32
N GLY A 295 -21.97 1.90 -3.47
CA GLY A 295 -22.16 1.32 -4.79
C GLY A 295 -21.09 0.29 -5.21
N LEU A 296 -20.03 0.07 -4.41
CA LEU A 296 -19.02 -0.94 -4.74
C LEU A 296 -19.58 -2.36 -4.72
N PRO A 297 -19.11 -3.26 -5.61
CA PRO A 297 -19.43 -4.69 -5.57
C PRO A 297 -19.05 -5.33 -4.22
N ASP A 298 -19.69 -6.44 -3.88
CA ASP A 298 -19.44 -7.19 -2.64
C ASP A 298 -18.19 -8.06 -2.77
N GLY A 299 -17.03 -7.41 -2.62
CA GLY A 299 -15.71 -8.04 -2.61
C GLY A 299 -15.11 -8.16 -1.21
N ASN A 300 -13.93 -8.76 -1.12
CA ASN A 300 -13.10 -8.76 0.08
C ASN A 300 -12.25 -7.47 0.11
N ILE A 301 -12.85 -6.37 0.57
CA ILE A 301 -12.26 -5.03 0.58
C ILE A 301 -11.86 -4.67 2.00
N ILE A 302 -10.61 -4.24 2.16
CA ILE A 302 -10.03 -3.72 3.40
C ILE A 302 -9.68 -2.25 3.15
N GLY A 303 -10.04 -1.35 4.06
CA GLY A 303 -9.73 0.07 3.93
C GLY A 303 -9.00 0.59 5.15
N LEU A 304 -7.77 1.07 4.95
CA LEU A 304 -7.05 1.89 5.92
C LEU A 304 -7.40 3.36 5.67
N PHE A 305 -8.07 3.99 6.62
CA PHE A 305 -8.53 5.37 6.49
C PHE A 305 -7.61 6.33 7.24
N GLU A 306 -6.95 7.20 6.48
CA GLU A 306 -6.00 8.17 7.03
C GLU A 306 -6.70 9.24 7.87
N ASN A 307 -7.77 9.82 7.37
CA ASN A 307 -8.50 10.90 8.04
C ASN A 307 -10.02 10.66 8.03
N GLY A 308 -10.68 11.26 8.99
CA GLY A 308 -12.13 11.25 9.09
C GLY A 308 -12.63 10.65 10.40
N ASP A 309 -13.96 10.66 10.56
CA ASP A 309 -14.64 10.02 11.69
C ASP A 309 -14.78 8.52 11.39
N LEU A 310 -13.87 7.71 11.93
CA LEU A 310 -13.81 6.26 11.65
C LEU A 310 -15.10 5.54 12.10
N LYS A 311 -15.81 6.06 13.12
CA LYS A 311 -17.10 5.49 13.54
C LYS A 311 -18.16 5.70 12.46
N LYS A 312 -18.26 6.90 11.91
CA LYS A 312 -19.18 7.19 10.80
C LYS A 312 -18.82 6.43 9.55
N ILE A 313 -17.51 6.30 9.24
CA ILE A 313 -17.03 5.47 8.13
C ILE A 313 -17.50 4.03 8.33
N LYS A 314 -17.27 3.44 9.51
CA LYS A 314 -17.69 2.07 9.82
C LYS A 314 -19.21 1.91 9.74
N ASP A 315 -19.97 2.84 10.30
CA ASP A 315 -21.45 2.79 10.27
C ASP A 315 -21.99 2.91 8.84
N SER A 316 -21.32 3.70 7.99
CA SER A 316 -21.74 3.91 6.60
C SER A 316 -21.35 2.75 5.68
N ILE A 317 -20.07 2.36 5.66
CA ILE A 317 -19.54 1.42 4.65
C ILE A 317 -18.92 0.15 5.25
N GLY A 318 -19.10 -0.12 6.53
CA GLY A 318 -18.60 -1.36 7.16
C GLY A 318 -19.23 -2.64 6.61
N ASN A 319 -20.37 -2.56 5.90
CA ASN A 319 -20.93 -3.66 5.13
C ASN A 319 -20.15 -3.98 3.84
N LYS A 320 -19.35 -3.04 3.34
CA LYS A 320 -18.49 -3.18 2.16
C LYS A 320 -17.02 -3.41 2.52
N PHE A 321 -16.52 -2.73 3.55
CA PHE A 321 -15.11 -2.70 3.93
C PHE A 321 -14.87 -3.38 5.28
N CYS A 322 -13.73 -4.07 5.41
CA CYS A 322 -13.07 -4.22 6.70
C CYS A 322 -12.36 -2.90 7.04
N ILE A 323 -12.64 -2.34 8.21
CA ILE A 323 -12.14 -1.03 8.63
C ILE A 323 -10.81 -1.17 9.35
N VAL A 324 -9.79 -0.42 8.91
CA VAL A 324 -8.44 -0.41 9.48
C VAL A 324 -8.07 1.03 9.88
N GLY A 325 -7.40 1.20 11.00
CA GLY A 325 -6.93 2.51 11.47
C GLY A 325 -7.29 2.80 12.92
N GLY A 326 -7.43 4.09 13.24
CA GLY A 326 -7.93 4.59 14.51
C GLY A 326 -6.89 5.24 15.41
N MET A 327 -5.56 4.93 15.26
CA MET A 327 -4.53 5.55 16.07
C MET A 327 -3.78 6.64 15.28
N PRO A 328 -4.00 7.93 15.61
CA PRO A 328 -3.29 9.02 14.94
C PRO A 328 -1.79 9.00 15.25
N ILE A 329 -0.94 9.04 14.23
CA ILE A 329 0.52 9.12 14.43
C ILE A 329 0.93 10.41 15.14
N ASP A 330 0.24 11.52 14.93
CA ASP A 330 0.49 12.77 15.65
C ASP A 330 0.29 12.62 17.16
N LEU A 331 -0.66 11.79 17.60
CA LEU A 331 -0.84 11.50 19.01
C LEU A 331 0.28 10.60 19.55
N LEU A 332 0.73 9.61 18.76
CA LEU A 332 1.88 8.76 19.13
C LEU A 332 3.16 9.59 19.23
N ARG A 333 3.33 10.60 18.40
CA ARG A 333 4.49 11.49 18.36
C ARG A 333 4.49 12.50 19.49
N LEU A 334 3.37 13.18 19.71
CA LEU A 334 3.29 14.38 20.58
C LEU A 334 2.65 14.08 21.94
N GLY A 335 1.87 13.01 22.03
CA GLY A 335 1.14 12.64 23.24
C GLY A 335 2.00 12.06 24.35
N THR A 336 1.35 11.88 25.52
CA THR A 336 1.85 11.03 26.60
C THR A 336 1.30 9.64 26.44
N VAL A 337 1.91 8.65 27.12
CA VAL A 337 1.42 7.26 27.15
C VAL A 337 -0.05 7.20 27.57
N GLU A 338 -0.46 7.96 28.59
CA GLU A 338 -1.85 7.97 29.09
C GLU A 338 -2.83 8.42 28.00
N LYS A 339 -2.50 9.51 27.29
CA LYS A 339 -3.36 10.03 26.20
C LYS A 339 -3.46 9.03 25.05
N CYS A 340 -2.37 8.35 24.71
CA CYS A 340 -2.35 7.30 23.71
C CYS A 340 -3.19 6.09 24.15
N LEU A 341 -3.08 5.67 25.40
CA LEU A 341 -3.92 4.60 25.97
C LEU A 341 -5.40 4.98 26.01
N ASP A 342 -5.75 6.23 26.33
CA ASP A 342 -7.14 6.68 26.29
C ASP A 342 -7.71 6.60 24.85
N LYS A 343 -6.91 6.94 23.84
CA LYS A 343 -7.30 6.76 22.44
C LYS A 343 -7.44 5.28 22.07
N ALA A 344 -6.55 4.41 22.55
CA ALA A 344 -6.66 2.96 22.32
C ALA A 344 -7.95 2.39 22.95
N LYS A 345 -8.33 2.83 24.16
CA LYS A 345 -9.61 2.48 24.81
C LYS A 345 -10.79 2.95 23.96
N GLU A 346 -10.75 4.20 23.51
CA GLU A 346 -11.78 4.75 22.60
C GLU A 346 -11.92 3.91 21.33
N CYS A 347 -10.79 3.50 20.72
CA CYS A 347 -10.81 2.62 19.53
C CYS A 347 -11.53 1.30 19.81
N LEU A 348 -11.24 0.65 20.94
CA LEU A 348 -11.95 -0.59 21.31
C LEU A 348 -13.44 -0.35 21.57
N GLN A 349 -13.79 0.73 22.25
CA GLN A 349 -15.19 1.05 22.57
C GLN A 349 -16.03 1.38 21.33
N LEU A 350 -15.46 2.15 20.39
CA LEU A 350 -16.21 2.68 19.26
C LEU A 350 -16.12 1.79 18.02
N TYR A 351 -14.98 1.12 17.79
CA TYR A 351 -14.73 0.45 16.51
C TYR A 351 -14.73 -1.07 16.61
N ALA A 352 -14.45 -1.66 17.78
CA ALA A 352 -14.49 -3.11 17.97
C ALA A 352 -15.90 -3.72 17.91
N PRO A 353 -16.97 -3.11 18.49
CA PRO A 353 -18.27 -3.76 18.53
C PRO A 353 -18.74 -4.27 17.17
N GLY A 354 -19.17 -5.56 17.14
CA GLY A 354 -19.61 -6.24 15.93
C GLY A 354 -18.49 -6.77 15.04
N GLY A 355 -17.22 -6.76 15.49
CA GLY A 355 -16.10 -7.20 14.68
C GLY A 355 -15.77 -6.23 13.54
N ASN A 356 -15.23 -6.76 12.42
CA ASN A 356 -14.96 -5.97 11.21
C ASN A 356 -14.05 -4.75 11.45
N TYR A 357 -13.06 -4.90 12.32
CA TYR A 357 -12.14 -3.85 12.70
C TYR A 357 -10.74 -4.39 12.94
N ILE A 358 -9.73 -3.64 12.49
CA ILE A 358 -8.32 -3.88 12.75
C ILE A 358 -7.71 -2.58 13.29
N PHE A 359 -7.10 -2.66 14.47
CA PHE A 359 -6.37 -1.53 15.03
C PHE A 359 -5.08 -1.27 14.26
N SER A 360 -4.90 -0.05 13.81
CA SER A 360 -3.72 0.39 13.06
C SER A 360 -3.43 1.87 13.33
N THR A 361 -2.23 2.31 12.94
CA THR A 361 -1.93 3.73 12.73
C THR A 361 -2.75 4.27 11.56
N ASP A 362 -3.04 5.57 11.57
CA ASP A 362 -3.74 6.26 10.48
C ASP A 362 -2.85 6.49 9.25
N LYS A 363 -1.52 6.43 9.43
CA LYS A 363 -0.50 6.61 8.39
C LYS A 363 0.64 5.63 8.58
N ASN A 364 1.47 5.51 7.54
CA ASN A 364 2.72 4.76 7.59
C ASN A 364 3.72 5.44 8.53
N LEU A 365 4.41 4.61 9.32
CA LEU A 365 5.52 5.06 10.16
C LEU A 365 6.83 4.99 9.35
N VAL A 366 7.30 6.15 8.89
CA VAL A 366 8.45 6.26 7.98
C VAL A 366 9.70 6.89 8.63
N SER A 367 9.55 7.48 9.83
CA SER A 367 10.67 8.07 10.57
C SER A 367 10.50 7.90 12.08
N LEU A 368 11.60 8.02 12.84
CA LEU A 368 11.54 8.02 14.31
C LEU A 368 10.70 9.17 14.89
N ASN A 369 10.47 10.22 14.09
CA ASN A 369 9.64 11.34 14.51
C ASN A 369 8.14 11.06 14.37
N ASP A 370 7.72 9.95 13.77
CA ASP A 370 6.30 9.66 13.55
C ASP A 370 5.64 9.05 14.80
N ALA A 371 6.41 8.37 15.63
CA ALA A 371 5.92 7.84 16.90
C ALA A 371 7.04 7.75 17.94
N LYS A 372 6.71 8.01 19.20
CA LYS A 372 7.57 7.57 20.29
C LYS A 372 7.41 6.06 20.46
N PRO A 373 8.49 5.28 20.46
CA PRO A 373 8.40 3.82 20.58
C PRO A 373 7.60 3.35 21.80
N GLU A 374 7.77 4.02 22.95
CA GLU A 374 7.04 3.73 24.18
C GLU A 374 5.52 3.94 24.04
N ASN A 375 5.08 4.96 23.28
CA ASN A 375 3.68 5.19 23.02
C ASN A 375 3.09 4.11 22.11
N LEU A 376 3.81 3.75 21.04
CA LEU A 376 3.40 2.69 20.11
C LEU A 376 3.32 1.33 20.82
N ALA A 377 4.33 0.96 21.60
CA ALA A 377 4.36 -0.27 22.38
C ALA A 377 3.17 -0.35 23.34
N ALA A 378 2.92 0.72 24.10
CA ALA A 378 1.84 0.76 25.10
C ALA A 378 0.45 0.56 24.45
N VAL A 379 0.17 1.21 23.32
CA VAL A 379 -1.13 1.06 22.67
C VAL A 379 -1.30 -0.30 22.02
N CYS A 380 -0.27 -0.83 21.38
CA CYS A 380 -0.32 -2.16 20.77
C CYS A 380 -0.50 -3.25 21.83
N GLN A 381 0.24 -3.18 22.94
CA GLN A 381 0.06 -4.08 24.08
C GLN A 381 -1.36 -3.99 24.65
N TYR A 382 -1.85 -2.78 24.87
CA TYR A 382 -3.19 -2.57 25.40
C TYR A 382 -4.28 -3.21 24.54
N ILE A 383 -4.23 -3.01 23.21
CA ILE A 383 -5.17 -3.63 22.27
C ILE A 383 -5.05 -5.16 22.29
N HIS A 384 -3.82 -5.67 22.31
CA HIS A 384 -3.57 -7.11 22.37
C HIS A 384 -4.19 -7.76 23.60
N GLU A 385 -4.07 -7.14 24.76
CA GLU A 385 -4.56 -7.68 26.06
C GLU A 385 -6.06 -7.48 26.26
N ASN A 386 -6.62 -6.35 25.81
CA ASN A 386 -7.99 -5.92 26.11
C ASN A 386 -8.96 -5.99 24.92
N GLY A 387 -8.47 -6.34 23.72
CA GLY A 387 -9.28 -6.35 22.48
C GLY A 387 -10.12 -7.61 22.27
N LYS A 388 -10.31 -8.47 23.28
CA LYS A 388 -11.17 -9.67 23.17
C LYS A 388 -12.63 -9.30 22.97
N TYR A 389 -13.33 -10.06 22.14
CA TYR A 389 -14.74 -9.87 21.86
C TYR A 389 -15.61 -10.63 22.84
#